data_0c266d71be9c866057c2ea62a1de0551
#
_entry.id   0c266d71be9c866057c2ea62a1de0551
#
_cell.length_a   1.000
_cell.length_b   1.000
_cell.length_c   1.000
_cell.angle_alpha   90.00
_cell.angle_beta   90.00
_cell.angle_gamma   90.00
#
_symmetry.space_group_name_H-M   'P 1'
#
loop_
_entity.id
_entity.type
_entity.pdbx_description
1 polymer ?
#
loop_
_entity_poly.entity_id
_entity_poly.type
_entity_poly.pdbx_seq_one_letter_code
_entity_poly.pdbx_strand_id
1 'polypeptide(L)'
;MARRPANPDIRMKRLGADLALEYPGAAGGWEDGDLRVARRKRGRDRDLDLVSGVDSADQMLINRLKTHKGELGPLGHPEYGSRHHELIGEPNVERTRRLIKLYVLEALSHEPRIQKVLAIAVTAPPASKSGHPRDQVRIVIDLKLIDEDRPRNLVVPFSLEPSP
;
A
#
# COMPACT_ATOMS: atom_id res chain seq x y z
N MET A 1 6.89 -10.96 -30.64
CA MET A 1 7.49 -9.59 -30.69
C MET A 1 7.80 -9.16 -29.28
N ALA A 2 9.05 -9.20 -28.84
CA ALA A 2 9.44 -8.75 -27.50
C ALA A 2 9.33 -7.21 -27.45
N ARG A 3 8.47 -6.67 -26.57
CA ARG A 3 8.42 -5.24 -26.30
C ARG A 3 9.77 -4.79 -25.74
N ARG A 4 10.36 -3.78 -26.35
CA ARG A 4 11.56 -3.11 -25.82
C ARG A 4 11.30 -2.70 -24.35
N PRO A 5 12.26 -2.92 -23.43
CA PRO A 5 12.11 -2.43 -22.06
C PRO A 5 11.87 -0.91 -22.11
N ALA A 6 10.86 -0.44 -21.40
CA ALA A 6 10.54 0.98 -21.36
C ALA A 6 11.77 1.77 -20.86
N ASN A 7 12.05 2.89 -21.52
CA ASN A 7 13.14 3.79 -21.15
C ASN A 7 12.98 4.19 -19.66
N PRO A 8 14.02 4.07 -18.82
CA PRO A 8 13.95 4.40 -17.40
C PRO A 8 13.42 5.82 -17.14
N ASP A 9 13.72 6.79 -17.98
CA ASP A 9 13.21 8.16 -17.87
C ASP A 9 11.70 8.26 -18.08
N ILE A 10 11.13 7.43 -18.94
CA ILE A 10 9.69 7.38 -19.18
C ILE A 10 8.98 6.72 -17.99
N ARG A 11 9.58 5.67 -17.41
CA ARG A 11 9.07 5.03 -16.17
C ARG A 11 9.01 6.01 -15.00
N MET A 12 10.09 6.76 -14.77
CA MET A 12 10.11 7.79 -13.72
C MET A 12 9.03 8.85 -13.92
N LYS A 13 8.79 9.29 -15.17
CA LYS A 13 7.75 10.27 -15.47
C LYS A 13 6.33 9.76 -15.22
N ARG A 14 6.07 8.47 -15.41
CA ARG A 14 4.73 7.89 -15.28
C ARG A 14 4.43 7.34 -13.89
N LEU A 15 5.42 6.71 -13.25
CA LEU A 15 5.26 6.15 -11.91
C LEU A 15 5.56 7.15 -10.80
N GLY A 16 6.27 8.23 -11.14
CA GLY A 16 6.55 9.33 -10.23
C GLY A 16 7.78 9.13 -9.35
N ALA A 17 8.05 10.15 -8.56
CA ALA A 17 9.01 10.13 -7.46
C ALA A 17 8.40 10.88 -6.27
N ASP A 18 8.76 10.46 -5.06
CA ASP A 18 8.23 11.00 -3.81
C ASP A 18 9.30 10.93 -2.72
N LEU A 19 9.06 11.58 -1.59
CA LEU A 19 9.84 11.38 -0.40
C LEU A 19 9.66 9.94 0.11
N ALA A 20 10.78 9.28 0.40
CA ALA A 20 10.72 7.91 0.87
C ALA A 20 10.17 7.84 2.30
N LEU A 21 9.19 6.98 2.53
CA LEU A 21 8.66 6.66 3.83
C LEU A 21 9.27 5.36 4.36
N GLU A 22 9.47 5.31 5.66
CA GLU A 22 9.84 4.11 6.40
C GLU A 22 8.67 3.76 7.33
N TYR A 23 8.23 2.51 7.28
CA TYR A 23 7.19 2.00 8.15
C TYR A 23 7.85 1.15 9.22
N PRO A 24 7.98 1.62 10.46
CA PRO A 24 8.63 0.88 11.51
C PRO A 24 7.82 -0.36 11.89
N GLY A 25 8.43 -1.51 11.77
CA GLY A 25 8.06 -2.72 12.46
C GLY A 25 7.15 -3.72 11.74
N ALA A 26 7.62 -4.96 11.67
CA ALA A 26 6.87 -6.13 11.21
C ALA A 26 5.75 -6.58 12.18
N ALA A 27 5.58 -5.91 13.33
CA ALA A 27 4.74 -6.39 14.44
C ALA A 27 3.50 -5.52 14.74
N GLY A 28 3.09 -4.62 13.86
CA GLY A 28 1.87 -3.83 14.05
C GLY A 28 1.99 -2.33 13.78
N GLY A 29 3.18 -1.81 13.56
CA GLY A 29 3.40 -0.39 13.30
C GLY A 29 3.23 0.04 11.84
N TRP A 30 2.26 -0.51 11.14
CA TRP A 30 1.93 -0.07 9.78
C TRP A 30 1.21 1.28 9.75
N GLU A 31 0.75 1.73 10.88
CA GLU A 31 -0.06 2.96 10.99
C GLU A 31 0.80 4.21 10.91
N ASP A 32 2.04 4.16 11.40
CA ASP A 32 2.93 5.31 11.43
C ASP A 32 4.04 5.18 10.38
N GLY A 33 3.97 5.99 9.35
CA GLY A 33 5.05 6.16 8.37
C GLY A 33 5.85 7.40 8.70
N ASP A 34 7.17 7.28 8.84
CA ASP A 34 8.07 8.41 9.03
C ASP A 34 8.92 8.66 7.77
N LEU A 35 9.44 9.86 7.62
CA LEU A 35 10.31 10.21 6.52
C LEU A 35 11.66 9.51 6.66
N ARG A 36 12.04 8.75 5.64
CA ARG A 36 13.33 8.08 5.60
C ARG A 36 14.46 9.08 5.36
N VAL A 37 15.52 8.98 6.16
CA VAL A 37 16.69 9.83 6.07
C VAL A 37 17.88 9.05 5.52
N ALA A 38 18.45 9.52 4.42
CA ALA A 38 19.66 8.97 3.83
C ALA A 38 20.91 9.76 4.20
N ARG A 39 22.06 9.08 4.29
CA ARG A 39 23.36 9.75 4.37
C ARG A 39 23.83 10.13 2.97
N ARG A 40 24.15 11.40 2.75
CA ARG A 40 24.82 11.81 1.51
C ARG A 40 26.19 11.15 1.39
N LYS A 41 26.52 10.67 0.19
CA LYS A 41 27.81 10.01 -0.10
C LYS A 41 29.04 10.90 0.12
N ARG A 42 28.88 12.24 0.20
CA ARG A 42 29.92 13.22 0.44
C ARG A 42 29.47 14.19 1.53
N GLY A 43 29.69 13.84 2.79
CA GLY A 43 29.42 14.71 3.92
C GLY A 43 28.90 13.98 5.16
N ARG A 44 28.84 14.71 6.29
CA ARG A 44 28.23 14.26 7.54
C ARG A 44 26.73 14.51 7.57
N ASP A 45 26.20 15.18 6.54
CA ASP A 45 24.82 15.66 6.52
C ASP A 45 23.86 14.52 6.16
N ARG A 46 22.76 14.47 6.88
CA ARG A 46 21.60 13.65 6.57
C ARG A 46 20.65 14.48 5.72
N ASP A 47 20.01 13.84 4.76
CA ASP A 47 19.01 14.46 3.91
C ASP A 47 17.83 13.50 3.75
N LEU A 48 16.67 14.03 3.36
CA LEU A 48 15.51 13.20 3.06
C LEU A 48 15.80 12.31 1.86
N ASP A 49 15.42 11.05 1.96
CA ASP A 49 15.59 10.09 0.89
C ASP A 49 14.44 10.17 -0.11
N LEU A 50 14.70 9.78 -1.34
CA LEU A 50 13.72 9.75 -2.42
C LEU A 50 13.46 8.33 -2.87
N VAL A 51 12.20 8.04 -3.13
CA VAL A 51 11.73 6.83 -3.79
C VAL A 51 11.22 7.18 -5.18
N SER A 52 11.47 6.33 -6.18
CA SER A 52 11.08 6.61 -7.57
C SER A 52 10.65 5.36 -8.33
N GLY A 53 9.90 5.57 -9.42
CA GLY A 53 9.45 4.50 -10.28
C GLY A 53 8.53 3.50 -9.57
N VAL A 54 8.83 2.21 -9.68
CA VAL A 54 7.98 1.14 -9.12
C VAL A 54 7.84 1.23 -7.60
N ASP A 55 8.92 1.54 -6.89
CA ASP A 55 8.89 1.65 -5.43
C ASP A 55 8.07 2.88 -4.97
N SER A 56 8.07 3.98 -5.75
CA SER A 56 7.18 5.11 -5.52
C SER A 56 5.70 4.73 -5.74
N ALA A 57 5.42 3.94 -6.77
CA ALA A 57 4.08 3.44 -7.01
C ALA A 57 3.61 2.50 -5.89
N ASP A 58 4.46 1.60 -5.40
CA ASP A 58 4.15 0.72 -4.27
C ASP A 58 3.85 1.54 -3.00
N GLN A 59 4.70 2.54 -2.67
CA GLN A 59 4.49 3.44 -1.54
C GLN A 59 3.16 4.19 -1.66
N MET A 60 2.84 4.72 -2.82
CA MET A 60 1.58 5.41 -3.07
C MET A 60 0.37 4.50 -2.88
N LEU A 61 0.44 3.24 -3.35
CA LEU A 61 -0.64 2.26 -3.16
C LEU A 61 -0.85 1.94 -1.67
N ILE A 62 0.24 1.78 -0.92
CA ILE A 62 0.19 1.59 0.53
C ILE A 62 -0.47 2.79 1.20
N ASN A 63 -0.04 4.01 0.87
CA ASN A 63 -0.60 5.24 1.43
C ASN A 63 -2.10 5.37 1.11
N ARG A 64 -2.51 5.06 -0.11
CA ARG A 64 -3.94 5.05 -0.50
C ARG A 64 -4.76 4.09 0.36
N LEU A 65 -4.22 2.90 0.64
CA LEU A 65 -4.92 1.92 1.48
C LEU A 65 -4.90 2.29 2.97
N LYS A 66 -3.91 3.04 3.43
CA LYS A 66 -3.82 3.54 4.82
C LYS A 66 -4.71 4.75 5.08
N THR A 67 -5.07 5.50 4.06
CA THR A 67 -5.93 6.68 4.16
C THR A 67 -7.40 6.27 4.14
N HIS A 68 -8.21 6.84 5.03
CA HIS A 68 -9.66 6.66 5.00
C HIS A 68 -10.25 7.33 3.76
N LYS A 69 -11.23 6.69 3.11
CA LYS A 69 -11.90 7.30 1.96
C LYS A 69 -12.56 8.62 2.37
N GLY A 70 -12.27 9.68 1.61
CA GLY A 70 -12.80 11.01 1.85
C GLY A 70 -12.02 11.86 2.84
N GLU A 71 -11.05 11.31 3.55
CA GLU A 71 -10.18 12.05 4.50
C GLU A 71 -9.51 13.25 3.84
N LEU A 72 -9.06 13.10 2.60
CA LEU A 72 -8.45 14.18 1.83
C LEU A 72 -9.47 15.02 1.03
N GLY A 73 -10.76 14.91 1.33
CA GLY A 73 -11.82 15.71 0.71
C GLY A 73 -11.59 17.22 0.81
N PRO A 74 -11.25 17.78 1.99
CA PRO A 74 -10.94 19.21 2.13
C PRO A 74 -9.77 19.68 1.30
N LEU A 75 -8.87 18.77 0.89
CA LEU A 75 -7.72 19.04 0.01
C LEU A 75 -8.03 18.80 -1.48
N GLY A 76 -9.30 18.55 -1.85
CA GLY A 76 -9.73 18.33 -3.22
C GLY A 76 -9.66 16.89 -3.71
N HIS A 77 -9.42 15.91 -2.82
CA HIS A 77 -9.31 14.49 -3.17
C HIS A 77 -10.34 13.61 -2.44
N PRO A 78 -11.66 13.81 -2.64
CA PRO A 78 -12.70 13.09 -1.91
C PRO A 78 -12.73 11.58 -2.21
N GLU A 79 -12.25 11.17 -3.38
CA GLU A 79 -12.23 9.75 -3.80
C GLU A 79 -10.93 9.04 -3.42
N TYR A 80 -9.97 9.74 -2.80
CA TYR A 80 -8.75 9.12 -2.33
C TYR A 80 -8.99 8.33 -1.04
N GLY A 81 -8.26 7.23 -0.88
CA GLY A 81 -8.36 6.38 0.30
C GLY A 81 -9.19 5.12 0.08
N SER A 82 -9.43 4.39 1.15
CA SER A 82 -10.16 3.13 1.11
C SER A 82 -11.19 3.02 2.23
N ARG A 83 -12.30 2.37 1.93
CA ARG A 83 -13.43 2.16 2.85
C ARG A 83 -13.23 1.00 3.82
N HIS A 84 -12.20 0.16 3.66
CA HIS A 84 -12.03 -1.00 4.52
C HIS A 84 -11.82 -0.63 6.00
N HIS A 85 -11.43 0.60 6.28
CA HIS A 85 -11.37 1.16 7.63
C HIS A 85 -12.73 1.24 8.33
N GLU A 86 -13.84 1.30 7.57
CA GLU A 86 -15.21 1.26 8.12
C GLU A 86 -15.53 -0.08 8.81
N LEU A 87 -14.71 -1.10 8.57
CA LEU A 87 -14.87 -2.44 9.14
C LEU A 87 -14.09 -2.66 10.44
N ILE A 88 -13.42 -1.62 10.96
CA ILE A 88 -12.78 -1.66 12.28
C ILE A 88 -13.87 -1.87 13.33
N GLY A 89 -13.66 -2.84 14.23
CA GLY A 89 -14.66 -3.29 15.20
C GLY A 89 -15.53 -4.46 14.75
N GLU A 90 -15.49 -4.81 13.45
CA GLU A 90 -16.23 -5.97 12.95
C GLU A 90 -15.44 -7.27 13.21
N PRO A 91 -16.14 -8.39 13.47
CA PRO A 91 -15.48 -9.68 13.71
C PRO A 91 -14.74 -10.17 12.45
N ASN A 92 -13.59 -10.82 12.67
CA ASN A 92 -12.77 -11.41 11.60
C ASN A 92 -13.39 -12.71 11.05
N VAL A 93 -14.48 -12.58 10.31
CA VAL A 93 -15.19 -13.65 9.65
C VAL A 93 -15.08 -13.55 8.13
N GLU A 94 -15.46 -14.59 7.43
CA GLU A 94 -15.38 -14.65 5.96
C GLU A 94 -16.13 -13.48 5.28
N ARG A 95 -17.30 -13.09 5.80
CA ARG A 95 -18.08 -11.95 5.28
C ARG A 95 -17.27 -10.66 5.35
N THR A 96 -16.67 -10.37 6.50
CA THR A 96 -15.85 -9.16 6.72
C THR A 96 -14.65 -9.15 5.79
N ARG A 97 -13.94 -10.27 5.64
CA ARG A 97 -12.81 -10.41 4.70
C ARG A 97 -13.22 -10.18 3.24
N ARG A 98 -14.42 -10.61 2.84
CA ARG A 98 -14.95 -10.32 1.50
C ARG A 98 -15.24 -8.84 1.30
N LEU A 99 -15.76 -8.15 2.31
CA LEU A 99 -15.98 -6.70 2.25
C LEU A 99 -14.66 -5.94 2.17
N ILE A 100 -13.66 -6.31 2.98
CA ILE A 100 -12.31 -5.74 2.87
C ILE A 100 -11.79 -5.87 1.43
N LYS A 101 -11.87 -7.08 0.85
CA LYS A 101 -11.46 -7.33 -0.53
C LYS A 101 -12.18 -6.40 -1.53
N LEU A 102 -13.48 -6.21 -1.37
CA LEU A 102 -14.30 -5.35 -2.24
C LEU A 102 -13.84 -3.90 -2.13
N TYR A 103 -13.68 -3.37 -0.92
CA TYR A 103 -13.28 -1.98 -0.69
C TYR A 103 -11.85 -1.68 -1.14
N VAL A 104 -10.95 -2.65 -0.96
CA VAL A 104 -9.58 -2.56 -1.50
C VAL A 104 -9.61 -2.52 -3.03
N LEU A 105 -10.40 -3.39 -3.67
CA LEU A 105 -10.55 -3.39 -5.13
C LEU A 105 -11.12 -2.06 -5.64
N GLU A 106 -12.13 -1.51 -4.96
CA GLU A 106 -12.69 -0.19 -5.25
C GLU A 106 -11.60 0.89 -5.20
N ALA A 107 -10.84 0.97 -4.11
CA ALA A 107 -9.78 1.95 -3.93
C ALA A 107 -8.70 1.85 -5.04
N LEU A 108 -8.32 0.64 -5.42
CA LEU A 108 -7.31 0.40 -6.46
C LEU A 108 -7.83 0.71 -7.87
N SER A 109 -9.14 0.60 -8.12
CA SER A 109 -9.74 0.87 -9.43
C SER A 109 -9.61 2.33 -9.87
N HIS A 110 -9.45 3.26 -8.93
CA HIS A 110 -9.28 4.70 -9.17
C HIS A 110 -7.81 5.10 -9.42
N GLU A 111 -6.87 4.15 -9.42
CA GLU A 111 -5.46 4.45 -9.61
C GLU A 111 -5.02 4.21 -11.07
N PRO A 112 -4.75 5.29 -11.84
CA PRO A 112 -4.43 5.17 -13.26
C PRO A 112 -3.08 4.49 -13.55
N ARG A 113 -2.20 4.36 -12.55
CA ARG A 113 -0.92 3.66 -12.67
C ARG A 113 -1.05 2.14 -12.60
N ILE A 114 -2.21 1.63 -12.18
CA ILE A 114 -2.52 0.20 -12.20
C ILE A 114 -3.06 -0.17 -13.58
N GLN A 115 -2.34 -1.05 -14.28
CA GLN A 115 -2.82 -1.62 -15.52
C GLN A 115 -3.89 -2.67 -15.28
N LYS A 116 -3.71 -3.52 -14.26
CA LYS A 116 -4.62 -4.62 -13.92
C LYS A 116 -4.37 -5.13 -12.51
N VAL A 117 -5.44 -5.33 -11.75
CA VAL A 117 -5.42 -6.15 -10.52
C VAL A 117 -5.60 -7.61 -10.93
N LEU A 118 -4.65 -8.46 -10.56
CA LEU A 118 -4.61 -9.88 -10.92
C LEU A 118 -5.34 -10.72 -9.87
N ALA A 119 -5.04 -10.48 -8.59
CA ALA A 119 -5.67 -11.16 -7.46
C ALA A 119 -5.66 -10.27 -6.22
N ILE A 120 -6.66 -10.47 -5.37
CA ILE A 120 -6.68 -9.96 -3.99
C ILE A 120 -7.10 -11.10 -3.08
N ALA A 121 -6.28 -11.40 -2.09
CA ALA A 121 -6.58 -12.35 -1.02
C ALA A 121 -6.56 -11.62 0.33
N VAL A 122 -7.58 -11.87 1.15
CA VAL A 122 -7.65 -11.39 2.54
C VAL A 122 -7.72 -12.60 3.44
N THR A 123 -6.67 -12.82 4.21
CA THR A 123 -6.49 -14.01 5.03
C THR A 123 -6.20 -13.63 6.47
N ALA A 124 -6.57 -14.50 7.41
CA ALA A 124 -6.02 -14.41 8.75
C ALA A 124 -4.50 -14.71 8.69
N PRO A 125 -3.66 -14.05 9.50
CA PRO A 125 -2.26 -14.41 9.59
C PRO A 125 -2.12 -15.88 10.05
N PRO A 126 -1.04 -16.57 9.64
CA PRO A 126 -0.80 -17.94 10.10
C PRO A 126 -0.66 -17.95 11.63
N ALA A 127 -1.23 -18.95 12.27
CA ALA A 127 -1.13 -19.10 13.71
C ALA A 127 0.34 -19.16 14.13
N SER A 128 0.78 -18.20 14.93
CA SER A 128 2.11 -18.20 15.52
C SER A 128 2.05 -18.68 16.97
N LYS A 129 3.16 -19.26 17.46
CA LYS A 129 3.28 -19.67 18.87
C LYS A 129 3.17 -18.52 19.87
N SER A 130 3.30 -17.27 19.41
CA SER A 130 3.20 -16.04 20.20
C SER A 130 1.82 -15.39 20.18
N GLY A 131 0.79 -16.05 19.61
CA GLY A 131 -0.58 -15.54 19.57
C GLY A 131 -0.67 -14.25 18.72
N HIS A 132 -1.07 -14.39 17.44
CA HIS A 132 -1.48 -13.20 16.70
C HIS A 132 -2.85 -12.75 17.22
N PRO A 133 -3.11 -11.44 17.34
CA PRO A 133 -4.43 -10.94 17.62
C PRO A 133 -5.44 -11.54 16.64
N ARG A 134 -6.57 -12.03 17.15
CA ARG A 134 -7.61 -12.69 16.34
C ARG A 134 -8.19 -11.78 15.27
N ASP A 135 -8.00 -10.48 15.45
CA ASP A 135 -8.58 -9.42 14.64
C ASP A 135 -7.63 -8.87 13.57
N GLN A 136 -6.43 -9.45 13.44
CA GLN A 136 -5.54 -9.11 12.34
C GLN A 136 -5.90 -9.87 11.06
N VAL A 137 -5.82 -9.16 9.94
CA VAL A 137 -5.92 -9.73 8.60
C VAL A 137 -4.71 -9.33 7.76
N ARG A 138 -4.41 -10.15 6.79
CA ARG A 138 -3.36 -9.91 5.81
C ARG A 138 -4.00 -9.75 4.44
N ILE A 139 -3.83 -8.56 3.85
CA ILE A 139 -4.30 -8.24 2.51
C ILE A 139 -3.12 -8.48 1.57
N VAL A 140 -3.27 -9.42 0.64
CA VAL A 140 -2.26 -9.74 -0.39
C VAL A 140 -2.84 -9.33 -1.72
N ILE A 141 -2.11 -8.48 -2.45
CA ILE A 141 -2.54 -7.90 -3.71
C ILE A 141 -1.52 -8.23 -4.78
N ASP A 142 -1.95 -8.95 -5.81
CA ASP A 142 -1.18 -9.16 -7.01
C ASP A 142 -1.70 -8.22 -8.09
N LEU A 143 -0.85 -7.35 -8.60
CA LEU A 143 -1.23 -6.36 -9.59
C LEU A 143 -0.14 -6.17 -10.64
N LYS A 144 -0.52 -5.54 -11.74
CA LYS A 144 0.39 -5.12 -12.79
C LYS A 144 0.31 -3.61 -12.95
N LEU A 145 1.45 -2.95 -12.87
CA LEU A 145 1.58 -1.52 -13.10
C LEU A 145 1.73 -1.25 -14.61
N ILE A 146 1.40 -0.02 -15.01
CA ILE A 146 1.67 0.46 -16.38
C ILE A 146 3.18 0.41 -16.63
N ASP A 147 3.55 0.05 -17.88
CA ASP A 147 4.95 -0.04 -18.33
C ASP A 147 5.83 -1.06 -17.57
N GLU A 148 5.23 -1.91 -16.71
CA GLU A 148 5.90 -3.01 -16.05
C GLU A 148 5.46 -4.36 -16.61
N ASP A 149 6.46 -5.20 -16.98
CA ASP A 149 6.17 -6.55 -17.50
C ASP A 149 5.93 -7.55 -16.36
N ARG A 150 6.53 -7.32 -15.20
CA ARG A 150 6.45 -8.23 -14.05
C ARG A 150 5.29 -7.86 -13.13
N PRO A 151 4.48 -8.83 -12.70
CA PRO A 151 3.51 -8.62 -11.64
C PRO A 151 4.21 -8.18 -10.34
N ARG A 152 3.51 -7.35 -9.57
CA ARG A 152 3.92 -6.94 -8.23
C ARG A 152 3.04 -7.63 -7.21
N ASN A 153 3.65 -8.06 -6.12
CA ASN A 153 2.96 -8.57 -4.94
C ASN A 153 3.11 -7.56 -3.81
N LEU A 154 1.99 -7.03 -3.35
CA LEU A 154 1.92 -6.10 -2.24
C LEU A 154 1.24 -6.78 -1.07
N VAL A 155 1.80 -6.67 0.12
CA VAL A 155 1.24 -7.23 1.34
C VAL A 155 0.98 -6.12 2.34
N VAL A 156 -0.29 -5.95 2.70
CA VAL A 156 -0.74 -4.92 3.64
C VAL A 156 -1.36 -5.61 4.85
N PRO A 157 -0.76 -5.54 6.03
CA PRO A 157 -1.41 -5.95 7.27
C PRO A 157 -2.48 -4.94 7.65
N PHE A 158 -3.58 -5.41 8.23
CA PHE A 158 -4.67 -4.56 8.68
C PHE A 158 -5.26 -5.14 9.97
N SER A 159 -5.53 -4.28 10.95
CA SER A 159 -6.19 -4.66 12.20
C SER A 159 -7.66 -4.27 12.16
N LEU A 160 -8.51 -5.19 12.58
CA LEU A 160 -9.93 -4.92 12.84
C LEU A 160 -10.17 -4.43 14.27
N GLU A 161 -9.12 -4.41 15.11
CA GLU A 161 -9.22 -3.84 16.47
C GLU A 161 -9.32 -2.32 16.37
N PRO A 162 -10.28 -1.70 17.09
CA PRO A 162 -10.27 -0.25 17.26
C PRO A 162 -8.96 0.19 17.91
N SER A 163 -8.35 1.25 17.39
CA SER A 163 -7.23 1.89 18.09
C SER A 163 -7.69 2.41 19.45
N PRO A 164 -6.88 2.24 20.51
CA PRO A 164 -7.22 2.67 21.86
C PRO A 164 -7.39 4.19 21.95
#